data_5ff2065602e79233ed8d98c1a0914a77
#
_entry.id   5ff2065602e79233ed8d98c1a0914a77
#
_cell.length_a   1.000
_cell.length_b   1.000
_cell.length_c   1.000
_cell.angle_alpha   90.00
_cell.angle_beta   90.00
_cell.angle_gamma   90.00
#
_symmetry.space_group_name_H-M   'P 1'
#
loop_
_entity.id
_entity.type
_entity.pdbx_description
1 polymer ?
#
loop_
_entity_poly.entity_id
_entity_poly.type
_entity_poly.pdbx_seq_one_letter_code
_entity_poly.pdbx_strand_id
1 'polypeptide(L)'
;MYALVWTARFTRSAKKFADRHGELRTKFSNILRDLENDPFQPHLKYHHLGGKLKGIQAVSITDSYRISLTVAITDKEIILLDVGSHDEVYR
;
A
#
# COMPACT_ATOMS: atom_id res chain seq x y z
N MET A 1 2.90 14.93 -8.43
CA MET A 1 2.91 14.20 -7.15
C MET A 1 1.53 13.67 -6.84
N TYR A 2 1.41 12.52 -6.22
CA TYR A 2 0.13 11.91 -5.87
C TYR A 2 -0.22 12.22 -4.43
N ALA A 3 -1.50 12.52 -4.16
CA ALA A 3 -1.99 12.67 -2.79
C ALA A 3 -2.38 11.29 -2.25
N LEU A 4 -1.96 10.99 -1.02
CA LEU A 4 -2.35 9.74 -0.36
C LEU A 4 -3.63 9.97 0.42
N VAL A 5 -4.64 9.13 0.16
CA VAL A 5 -5.91 9.17 0.88
C VAL A 5 -5.95 7.95 1.80
N TRP A 6 -5.92 8.20 3.11
CA TRP A 6 -5.94 7.15 4.12
C TRP A 6 -7.39 6.80 4.45
N THR A 7 -7.80 5.58 4.13
CA THR A 7 -9.11 5.09 4.59
C THR A 7 -9.04 4.79 6.08
N ALA A 8 -10.19 4.72 6.74
CA ALA A 8 -10.25 4.34 8.15
C ALA A 8 -9.63 2.96 8.38
N ARG A 9 -9.87 2.02 7.48
CA ARG A 9 -9.28 0.68 7.55
C ARG A 9 -7.76 0.73 7.46
N PHE A 10 -7.23 1.50 6.51
CA PHE A 10 -5.78 1.63 6.36
C PHE A 10 -5.15 2.25 7.60
N THR A 11 -5.77 3.27 8.17
CA THR A 11 -5.26 3.93 9.38
C THR A 11 -5.10 2.91 10.52
N ARG A 12 -6.10 2.05 10.72
CA ARG A 12 -6.04 0.98 11.73
C ARG A 12 -4.98 -0.06 11.40
N SER A 13 -4.93 -0.51 10.17
CA SER A 13 -3.95 -1.51 9.72
C SER A 13 -2.53 -0.99 9.81
N ALA A 14 -2.30 0.27 9.46
CA ALA A 14 -0.98 0.88 9.51
C ALA A 14 -0.47 0.98 10.95
N LYS A 15 -1.34 1.36 11.89
CA LYS A 15 -0.97 1.40 13.30
C LYS A 15 -0.59 0.01 13.81
N LYS A 16 -1.41 -0.98 13.50
CA LYS A 16 -1.17 -2.37 13.89
C LYS A 16 0.14 -2.89 13.29
N PHE A 17 0.37 -2.58 12.01
CA PHE A 17 1.60 -2.97 11.31
C PHE A 17 2.83 -2.35 11.96
N ALA A 18 2.79 -1.04 12.24
CA ALA A 18 3.89 -0.34 12.87
C ALA A 18 4.19 -0.88 14.28
N ASP A 19 3.15 -1.22 15.05
CA ASP A 19 3.29 -1.78 16.38
C ASP A 19 3.91 -3.18 16.36
N ARG A 20 3.55 -4.00 15.38
CA ARG A 20 4.04 -5.38 15.23
C ARG A 20 5.41 -5.48 14.58
N HIS A 21 5.75 -4.51 13.72
CA HIS A 21 6.93 -4.55 12.88
C HIS A 21 7.73 -3.27 13.01
N GLY A 22 8.19 -3.00 14.25
CA GLY A 22 8.98 -1.80 14.53
C GLY A 22 10.20 -1.65 13.64
N GLU A 23 10.82 -2.79 13.27
CA GLU A 23 11.98 -2.81 12.38
C GLU A 23 11.67 -2.38 10.95
N LEU A 24 10.39 -2.36 10.58
CA LEU A 24 9.95 -1.97 9.22
C LEU A 24 9.35 -0.57 9.16
N ARG A 25 9.31 0.17 10.27
CA ARG A 25 8.68 1.50 10.29
C ARG A 25 9.32 2.47 9.31
N THR A 26 10.65 2.52 9.27
CA THR A 26 11.37 3.40 8.36
C THR A 26 11.10 3.01 6.91
N LYS A 27 11.15 1.72 6.62
CA LYS A 27 10.88 1.23 5.27
C LYS A 27 9.44 1.54 4.84
N PHE A 28 8.49 1.33 5.74
CA PHE A 28 7.07 1.64 5.48
C PHE A 28 6.89 3.13 5.15
N SER A 29 7.48 4.02 5.96
CA SER A 29 7.43 5.46 5.69
C SER A 29 8.04 5.82 4.34
N ASN A 30 9.16 5.18 3.99
CA ASN A 30 9.82 5.42 2.71
C ASN A 30 8.95 4.96 1.54
N ILE A 31 8.27 3.83 1.68
CA ILE A 31 7.35 3.33 0.64
C ILE A 31 6.19 4.31 0.43
N LEU A 32 5.62 4.84 1.52
CA LEU A 32 4.56 5.83 1.40
C LEU A 32 5.05 7.09 0.67
N ARG A 33 6.26 7.53 0.96
CA ARG A 33 6.85 8.68 0.27
C ARG A 33 7.11 8.37 -1.21
N ASP A 34 7.58 7.18 -1.50
CA ASP A 34 7.81 6.75 -2.88
C ASP A 34 6.50 6.72 -3.66
N LEU A 35 5.40 6.29 -3.04
CA LEU A 35 4.08 6.30 -3.66
C LEU A 35 3.64 7.72 -4.02
N GLU A 36 3.88 8.69 -3.13
CA GLU A 36 3.58 10.09 -3.42
C GLU A 36 4.31 10.58 -4.66
N ASN A 37 5.57 10.18 -4.81
CA ASN A 37 6.38 10.60 -5.96
C ASN A 37 5.95 9.90 -7.24
N ASP A 38 5.81 8.58 -7.21
CA ASP A 38 5.42 7.79 -8.38
C ASP A 38 5.10 6.36 -7.94
N PRO A 39 3.83 5.94 -8.00
CA PRO A 39 3.45 4.59 -7.59
C PRO A 39 3.97 3.49 -8.53
N PHE A 40 4.48 3.85 -9.70
CA PHE A 40 4.91 2.89 -10.71
C PHE A 40 6.42 2.64 -10.71
N GLN A 41 7.15 3.11 -9.69
CA GLN A 41 8.58 2.85 -9.56
C GLN A 41 8.82 1.34 -9.47
N PRO A 42 9.81 0.80 -10.19
CA PRO A 42 10.01 -0.66 -10.28
C PRO A 42 10.14 -1.40 -8.96
N HIS A 43 10.79 -0.80 -7.96
CA HIS A 43 10.99 -1.46 -6.66
C HIS A 43 9.70 -1.63 -5.85
N LEU A 44 8.65 -0.87 -6.19
CA LEU A 44 7.36 -1.00 -5.53
C LEU A 44 6.57 -2.22 -6.01
N LYS A 45 6.90 -2.73 -7.19
CA LYS A 45 6.25 -3.90 -7.80
C LYS A 45 4.73 -3.75 -7.88
N TYR A 46 4.29 -2.56 -8.32
CA TYR A 46 2.87 -2.28 -8.52
C TYR A 46 2.26 -3.33 -9.46
N HIS A 47 1.14 -3.90 -9.03
CA HIS A 47 0.44 -4.90 -9.86
C HIS A 47 -1.05 -4.93 -9.52
N HIS A 48 -1.84 -5.39 -10.48
CA HIS A 48 -3.27 -5.57 -10.32
C HIS A 48 -3.58 -6.89 -9.65
N LEU A 49 -4.58 -6.88 -8.77
CA LEU A 49 -5.06 -8.11 -8.13
C LEU A 49 -6.22 -8.69 -8.93
N GLY A 50 -6.40 -10.00 -8.84
CA GLY A 50 -7.45 -10.69 -9.58
C GLY A 50 -8.56 -11.24 -8.67
N GLY A 51 -9.50 -11.96 -9.29
CA GLY A 51 -10.59 -12.62 -8.58
C GLY A 51 -11.47 -11.63 -7.85
N LYS A 52 -11.72 -11.88 -6.56
CA LYS A 52 -12.56 -11.03 -5.72
C LYS A 52 -11.99 -9.63 -5.50
N LEU A 53 -10.70 -9.46 -5.77
CA LEU A 53 -9.99 -8.19 -5.57
C LEU A 53 -9.77 -7.45 -6.88
N LYS A 54 -10.48 -7.81 -7.93
CA LYS A 54 -10.41 -7.12 -9.21
C LYS A 54 -10.72 -5.63 -9.01
N GLY A 55 -9.88 -4.77 -9.60
CA GLY A 55 -10.01 -3.32 -9.44
C GLY A 55 -9.18 -2.76 -8.31
N ILE A 56 -8.47 -3.61 -7.57
CA ILE A 56 -7.55 -3.21 -6.51
C ILE A 56 -6.13 -3.54 -6.97
N GLN A 57 -5.18 -2.73 -6.56
CA GLN A 57 -3.76 -2.95 -6.86
C GLN A 57 -2.98 -3.10 -5.56
N ALA A 58 -1.75 -3.55 -5.68
CA ALA A 58 -0.87 -3.70 -4.52
C ALA A 58 0.55 -3.27 -4.86
N VAL A 59 1.26 -2.81 -3.83
CA VAL A 59 2.71 -2.58 -3.89
C VAL A 59 3.37 -3.34 -2.76
N SER A 60 4.64 -3.68 -2.94
CA SER A 60 5.40 -4.44 -1.95
C SER A 60 6.10 -3.52 -0.97
N ILE A 61 6.08 -3.87 0.31
CA ILE A 61 6.98 -3.29 1.32
C ILE A 61 8.22 -4.17 1.38
N THR A 62 8.00 -5.46 1.58
CA THR A 62 9.00 -6.54 1.49
C THR A 62 8.36 -7.70 0.73
N ASP A 63 9.05 -8.80 0.59
CA ASP A 63 8.47 -10.00 -0.03
C ASP A 63 7.26 -10.52 0.76
N SER A 64 7.22 -10.27 2.07
CA SER A 64 6.17 -10.78 2.96
C SER A 64 5.03 -9.80 3.19
N TYR A 65 5.22 -8.49 3.00
CA TYR A 65 4.25 -7.47 3.37
C TYR A 65 3.93 -6.55 2.21
N ARG A 66 2.64 -6.18 2.10
CA ARG A 66 2.12 -5.41 0.97
C ARG A 66 1.15 -4.35 1.43
N ILE A 67 0.97 -3.33 0.58
CA ILE A 67 -0.08 -2.33 0.72
C ILE A 67 -1.06 -2.54 -0.42
N SER A 68 -2.35 -2.70 -0.11
CA SER A 68 -3.38 -2.67 -1.14
C SER A 68 -3.90 -1.25 -1.30
N LEU A 69 -4.16 -0.86 -2.55
CA LEU A 69 -4.50 0.52 -2.88
C LEU A 69 -5.23 0.58 -4.22
N THR A 70 -5.76 1.76 -4.54
CA THR A 70 -6.20 2.08 -5.89
C THR A 70 -5.56 3.40 -6.31
N VAL A 71 -5.28 3.55 -7.61
CA VAL A 71 -4.65 4.75 -8.15
C VAL A 71 -5.63 5.43 -9.10
N ALA A 72 -5.96 6.69 -8.81
CA ALA A 72 -6.73 7.54 -9.71
C ALA A 72 -5.74 8.46 -10.43
N ILE A 73 -5.35 8.05 -11.63
CA ILE A 73 -4.29 8.73 -12.40
C ILE A 73 -4.69 10.16 -12.75
N THR A 74 -5.94 10.36 -13.19
CA THR A 74 -6.43 11.69 -13.58
C THR A 74 -6.41 12.65 -12.40
N ASP A 75 -6.85 12.19 -11.23
CA ASP A 75 -6.94 13.03 -10.02
C ASP A 75 -5.63 13.08 -9.25
N LYS A 76 -4.66 12.27 -9.63
CA LYS A 76 -3.39 12.14 -8.91
C LYS A 76 -3.60 11.78 -7.45
N GLU A 77 -4.45 10.78 -7.21
CA GLU A 77 -4.75 10.29 -5.87
C GLU A 77 -4.46 8.79 -5.75
N ILE A 78 -3.96 8.41 -4.58
CA ILE A 78 -3.78 7.00 -4.23
C ILE A 78 -4.61 6.74 -2.99
N ILE A 79 -5.60 5.86 -3.10
CA ILE A 79 -6.45 5.49 -1.99
C ILE A 79 -5.85 4.25 -1.33
N LEU A 80 -5.39 4.40 -0.09
CA LEU A 80 -4.75 3.33 0.67
C LEU A 80 -5.83 2.51 1.38
N LEU A 81 -5.85 1.21 1.12
CA LEU A 81 -6.93 0.33 1.58
C LEU A 81 -6.53 -0.54 2.77
N ASP A 82 -5.37 -1.19 2.69
CA ASP A 82 -4.93 -2.09 3.75
C ASP A 82 -3.42 -2.28 3.69
N VAL A 83 -2.82 -2.73 4.80
CA VAL A 83 -1.42 -3.10 4.87
C VAL A 83 -1.28 -4.31 5.79
N GLY A 84 -0.44 -5.26 5.40
CA GLY A 84 -0.20 -6.47 6.18
C GLY A 84 0.50 -7.53 5.35
N SER A 85 0.42 -8.76 5.82
CA SER A 85 0.95 -9.90 5.09
C SER A 85 0.12 -10.16 3.84
N HIS A 86 0.66 -10.96 2.94
CA HIS A 86 -0.04 -11.38 1.72
C HIS A 86 -1.45 -11.90 2.05
N ASP A 87 -1.56 -12.80 3.04
CA ASP A 87 -2.84 -13.39 3.38
C ASP A 87 -3.81 -12.38 3.99
N GLU A 88 -3.31 -11.47 4.83
CA GLU A 88 -4.14 -10.43 5.44
C GLU A 88 -4.71 -9.47 4.40
N VAL A 89 -3.90 -9.06 3.45
CA VAL A 89 -4.27 -8.08 2.43
C VAL A 89 -5.17 -8.68 1.36
N TYR A 90 -5.00 -9.97 1.04
CA TYR A 90 -5.70 -10.63 -0.05
C TYR A 90 -6.92 -11.45 0.40
N ARG A 91 -7.38 -11.23 1.59
CA ARG A 91 -8.61 -11.85 2.07
C ARG A 91 -9.86 -11.34 1.38
#